data_270249644ffb4c86f4a7db936e2966d1
#
_entry.id   270249644ffb4c86f4a7db936e2966d1
#
_cell.length_a   1.000
_cell.length_b   1.000
_cell.length_c   1.000
_cell.angle_alpha   90.00
_cell.angle_beta   90.00
_cell.angle_gamma   90.00
#
_symmetry.space_group_name_H-M   'P 1'
#
loop_
_entity.id
_entity.type
_entity.pdbx_description
1 polymer ?
#
loop_
_entity_poly.entity_id
_entity_poly.type
_entity_poly.pdbx_seq_one_letter_code
_entity_poly.pdbx_strand_id
1 'polypeptide(L)'
;MLNMLKMDLYRMFCTRSMYVIWIVMAVVIVATTALVKMDFDAINAENPAQEEQLIEAGTEDVNVGINVELPTQRGESITVFDVFYANSMSRFYALFLVIFAVIFSTADINSGYIKNIGGQVKNRGALIVSRAAALAVFTFITMAGVFLLQAVSNFIYFREVEWGNLNAFPAYFFTEAALHYALVLICMALAVILKNNVISMVISICITMNLMSLVYYLIDRLIDKVGIHNFVISRYTVTGRIAMLGMEPGGRECLVSLAVAVIFGIVVTTLGSVIFRKRDI
;
A
#
# COMPACT_ATOMS: atom_id res chain seq x y z
N MET A 1 -22.67 -4.09 16.32
CA MET A 1 -21.54 -4.08 15.40
C MET A 1 -21.91 -4.47 13.98
N LEU A 2 -22.62 -5.59 13.75
CA LEU A 2 -22.96 -6.05 12.38
C LEU A 2 -23.74 -5.02 11.57
N ASN A 3 -24.71 -4.33 12.18
CA ASN A 3 -25.50 -3.30 11.49
C ASN A 3 -24.64 -2.07 11.10
N MET A 4 -23.66 -1.71 11.92
CA MET A 4 -22.71 -0.63 11.58
C MET A 4 -21.81 -1.04 10.42
N LEU A 5 -21.31 -2.28 10.42
CA LEU A 5 -20.51 -2.79 9.31
C LEU A 5 -21.30 -2.81 8.00
N LYS A 6 -22.55 -3.27 8.04
CA LYS A 6 -23.44 -3.23 6.85
C LYS A 6 -23.63 -1.81 6.35
N MET A 7 -23.82 -0.85 7.26
CA MET A 7 -23.97 0.56 6.93
C MET A 7 -22.69 1.12 6.28
N ASP A 8 -21.52 0.86 6.87
CA ASP A 8 -20.24 1.35 6.33
C ASP A 8 -19.90 0.71 4.98
N LEU A 9 -20.17 -0.61 4.81
CA LEU A 9 -20.00 -1.29 3.52
C LEU A 9 -20.95 -0.71 2.47
N TYR A 10 -22.24 -0.60 2.78
CA TYR A 10 -23.20 0.00 1.85
C TYR A 10 -22.78 1.40 1.43
N ARG A 11 -22.39 2.25 2.39
CA ARG A 11 -21.93 3.60 2.13
C ARG A 11 -20.66 3.62 1.28
N MET A 12 -19.73 2.73 1.55
CA MET A 12 -18.50 2.59 0.77
C MET A 12 -18.80 2.31 -0.70
N PHE A 13 -19.66 1.32 -0.98
CA PHE A 13 -20.04 0.98 -2.35
C PHE A 13 -20.94 2.03 -3.03
N CYS A 14 -21.64 2.88 -2.28
CA CYS A 14 -22.42 3.99 -2.82
C CYS A 14 -21.59 5.26 -3.02
N THR A 15 -20.34 5.28 -2.55
CA THR A 15 -19.47 6.48 -2.62
C THR A 15 -18.84 6.62 -4.01
N ARG A 16 -19.16 7.71 -4.73
CA ARG A 16 -18.63 7.98 -6.07
C ARG A 16 -17.10 8.05 -6.12
N SER A 17 -16.45 8.56 -5.08
CA SER A 17 -15.00 8.67 -5.02
C SER A 17 -14.28 7.32 -5.08
N MET A 18 -14.91 6.23 -4.62
CA MET A 18 -14.36 4.88 -4.75
C MET A 18 -14.19 4.48 -6.22
N TYR A 19 -15.23 4.67 -7.02
CA TYR A 19 -15.21 4.33 -8.45
C TYR A 19 -14.26 5.23 -9.23
N VAL A 20 -14.23 6.53 -8.90
CA VAL A 20 -13.29 7.48 -9.54
C VAL A 20 -11.85 7.05 -9.27
N ILE A 21 -11.51 6.69 -8.03
CA ILE A 21 -10.16 6.20 -7.67
C ILE A 21 -9.84 4.91 -8.41
N TRP A 22 -10.77 3.96 -8.52
CA TRP A 22 -10.56 2.73 -9.30
C TRP A 22 -10.35 3.00 -10.78
N ILE A 23 -11.10 3.91 -11.38
CA ILE A 23 -10.94 4.28 -12.79
C ILE A 23 -9.58 4.93 -13.02
N VAL A 24 -9.20 5.90 -12.17
CA VAL A 24 -7.89 6.57 -12.28
C VAL A 24 -6.76 5.57 -12.09
N MET A 25 -6.85 4.72 -11.09
CA MET A 25 -5.88 3.65 -10.85
C MET A 25 -5.77 2.71 -12.05
N ALA A 26 -6.90 2.31 -12.66
CA ALA A 26 -6.90 1.46 -13.83
C ALA A 26 -6.20 2.11 -15.04
N VAL A 27 -6.48 3.38 -15.31
CA VAL A 27 -5.81 4.13 -16.38
C VAL A 27 -4.30 4.22 -16.12
N VAL A 28 -3.91 4.48 -14.88
CA VAL A 28 -2.48 4.59 -14.54
C VAL A 28 -1.78 3.24 -14.61
N ILE A 29 -2.41 2.12 -14.19
CA ILE A 29 -1.84 0.76 -14.34
C ILE A 29 -1.61 0.42 -15.82
N VAL A 30 -2.58 0.70 -16.68
CA VAL A 30 -2.43 0.47 -18.12
C VAL A 30 -1.30 1.33 -18.70
N ALA A 31 -1.20 2.60 -18.29
CA ALA A 31 -0.14 3.49 -18.72
C ALA A 31 1.25 3.06 -18.22
N THR A 32 1.37 2.64 -16.96
CA THR A 32 2.65 2.13 -16.42
C THR A 32 3.08 0.83 -17.09
N THR A 33 2.15 -0.07 -17.41
CA THR A 33 2.47 -1.28 -18.18
C THR A 33 2.98 -0.95 -19.59
N ALA A 34 2.46 0.12 -20.23
CA ALA A 34 2.98 0.60 -21.49
C ALA A 34 4.43 1.09 -21.37
N LEU A 35 4.75 1.85 -20.31
CA LEU A 35 6.11 2.31 -20.06
C LEU A 35 7.06 1.13 -19.81
N VAL A 36 6.65 0.17 -18.96
CA VAL A 36 7.40 -1.08 -18.74
C VAL A 36 7.71 -1.79 -20.05
N LYS A 37 6.73 -1.86 -20.98
CA LYS A 37 6.95 -2.45 -22.31
C LYS A 37 7.98 -1.67 -23.11
N MET A 38 7.91 -0.35 -23.10
CA MET A 38 8.88 0.49 -23.82
C MET A 38 10.29 0.34 -23.26
N ASP A 39 10.45 0.32 -21.93
CA ASP A 39 11.73 0.13 -21.27
C ASP A 39 12.31 -1.27 -21.58
N PHE A 40 11.47 -2.30 -21.55
CA PHE A 40 11.87 -3.66 -21.87
C PHE A 40 12.33 -3.80 -23.33
N ASP A 41 11.62 -3.18 -24.28
CA ASP A 41 12.00 -3.19 -25.68
C ASP A 41 13.30 -2.42 -25.91
N ALA A 42 13.52 -1.30 -25.21
CA ALA A 42 14.76 -0.53 -25.27
C ALA A 42 15.95 -1.33 -24.75
N ILE A 43 15.84 -1.95 -23.56
CA ILE A 43 16.88 -2.79 -22.94
C ILE A 43 17.27 -3.97 -23.87
N ASN A 44 16.29 -4.59 -24.53
CA ASN A 44 16.56 -5.70 -25.45
C ASN A 44 17.16 -5.24 -26.80
N ALA A 45 16.99 -3.95 -27.17
CA ALA A 45 17.54 -3.38 -28.39
C ALA A 45 18.97 -2.83 -28.23
N GLU A 46 19.41 -2.51 -26.99
CA GLU A 46 20.73 -1.95 -26.69
C GLU A 46 21.81 -3.04 -26.66
N ASN A 47 23.02 -2.65 -27.10
CA ASN A 47 24.21 -3.54 -27.06
C ASN A 47 24.73 -3.69 -25.62
N PRO A 48 25.14 -4.91 -25.20
CA PRO A 48 25.57 -5.19 -23.80
C PRO A 48 26.76 -4.36 -23.30
N ALA A 49 27.55 -3.76 -24.19
CA ALA A 49 28.77 -3.03 -23.84
C ALA A 49 28.55 -1.62 -23.21
N GLN A 50 27.32 -1.09 -23.23
CA GLN A 50 27.01 0.22 -22.67
C GLN A 50 26.48 0.15 -21.24
N GLU A 51 25.96 -0.98 -20.82
CA GLU A 51 25.32 -1.17 -19.51
C GLU A 51 26.33 -1.23 -18.36
N GLU A 52 27.51 -1.80 -18.58
CA GLU A 52 28.59 -1.85 -17.55
C GLU A 52 29.05 -0.44 -17.11
N GLN A 53 28.96 0.55 -17.98
CA GLN A 53 29.38 1.92 -17.66
C GLN A 53 28.37 2.71 -16.82
N LEU A 54 27.07 2.32 -16.87
CA LEU A 54 26.01 2.96 -16.08
C LEU A 54 25.91 2.39 -14.66
N ILE A 55 26.23 1.11 -14.49
CA ILE A 55 26.22 0.44 -13.17
C ILE A 55 27.39 0.91 -12.29
N GLU A 56 28.56 1.23 -12.87
CA GLU A 56 29.72 1.77 -12.12
C GLU A 56 29.52 3.22 -11.62
N ALA A 57 28.56 3.96 -12.15
CA ALA A 57 28.22 5.33 -11.73
C ALA A 57 27.20 5.39 -10.58
N GLY A 58 26.79 4.26 -10.03
CA GLY A 58 25.77 4.15 -8.97
C GLY A 58 26.21 4.78 -7.66
N THR A 59 25.82 6.03 -7.45
CA THR A 59 25.77 6.66 -6.14
C THR A 59 24.72 5.94 -5.29
N GLU A 60 25.02 5.73 -3.99
CA GLU A 60 24.04 5.28 -2.98
C GLU A 60 22.96 6.38 -2.78
N ASP A 61 22.15 6.61 -3.79
CA ASP A 61 21.06 7.59 -3.73
C ASP A 61 19.91 7.04 -2.91
N VAL A 62 19.54 7.79 -1.87
CA VAL A 62 18.32 7.55 -1.12
C VAL A 62 17.15 7.74 -2.08
N ASN A 63 16.55 6.64 -2.47
CA ASN A 63 15.46 6.63 -3.45
C ASN A 63 14.19 7.25 -2.85
N VAL A 64 13.92 8.50 -3.22
CA VAL A 64 12.74 9.25 -2.77
C VAL A 64 11.73 9.26 -3.89
N GLY A 65 10.55 8.70 -3.64
CA GLY A 65 9.47 8.64 -4.62
C GLY A 65 9.03 7.22 -4.91
N ILE A 66 8.30 7.05 -6.02
CA ILE A 66 7.86 5.74 -6.51
C ILE A 66 8.84 5.32 -7.61
N ASN A 67 9.65 4.31 -7.32
CA ASN A 67 10.51 3.67 -8.30
C ASN A 67 10.01 2.24 -8.54
N VAL A 68 9.68 1.91 -9.77
CA VAL A 68 9.17 0.60 -10.17
C VAL A 68 10.27 -0.12 -10.92
N GLU A 69 10.94 -1.03 -10.24
CA GLU A 69 11.99 -1.89 -10.81
C GLU A 69 11.43 -3.29 -11.05
N LEU A 70 11.60 -3.79 -12.28
CA LEU A 70 11.17 -5.14 -12.62
C LEU A 70 12.21 -6.16 -12.15
N PRO A 71 11.77 -7.30 -11.59
CA PRO A 71 12.67 -8.40 -11.23
C PRO A 71 13.14 -9.21 -12.44
N THR A 72 12.53 -9.01 -13.61
CA THR A 72 12.74 -9.78 -14.84
C THR A 72 14.10 -9.48 -15.45
N GLN A 73 14.89 -10.51 -15.74
CA GLN A 73 16.19 -10.37 -16.37
C GLN A 73 16.08 -10.21 -17.89
N ARG A 74 17.17 -9.73 -18.51
CA ARG A 74 17.25 -9.55 -19.97
C ARG A 74 17.03 -10.87 -20.70
N GLY A 75 16.12 -10.88 -21.66
CA GLY A 75 15.80 -12.07 -22.45
C GLY A 75 14.75 -13.01 -21.82
N GLU A 76 14.26 -12.70 -20.64
CA GLU A 76 13.13 -13.40 -20.02
C GLU A 76 11.80 -12.70 -20.38
N SER A 77 10.70 -13.46 -20.38
CA SER A 77 9.36 -12.89 -20.58
C SER A 77 8.86 -12.21 -19.32
N ILE A 78 8.19 -11.07 -19.46
CA ILE A 78 7.59 -10.32 -18.35
C ILE A 78 6.27 -10.99 -17.94
N THR A 79 6.22 -11.53 -16.74
CA THR A 79 5.02 -12.18 -16.22
C THR A 79 4.07 -11.16 -15.54
N VAL A 80 2.79 -11.54 -15.40
CA VAL A 80 1.79 -10.75 -14.64
C VAL A 80 2.24 -10.57 -13.18
N PHE A 81 2.87 -11.58 -12.61
CA PHE A 81 3.35 -11.53 -11.23
C PHE A 81 4.53 -10.56 -11.09
N ASP A 82 5.46 -10.49 -12.05
CA ASP A 82 6.59 -9.55 -12.01
C ASP A 82 6.12 -8.10 -11.93
N VAL A 83 5.20 -7.71 -12.80
CA VAL A 83 4.68 -6.33 -12.82
C VAL A 83 3.82 -6.04 -11.59
N PHE A 84 3.02 -7.01 -11.13
CA PHE A 84 2.26 -6.87 -9.89
C PHE A 84 3.19 -6.72 -8.69
N TYR A 85 4.25 -7.52 -8.60
CA TYR A 85 5.28 -7.45 -7.57
C TYR A 85 5.98 -6.07 -7.58
N ALA A 86 6.49 -5.64 -8.72
CA ALA A 86 7.21 -4.37 -8.85
C ALA A 86 6.35 -3.17 -8.40
N ASN A 87 5.09 -3.13 -8.82
CA ASN A 87 4.15 -2.09 -8.41
C ASN A 87 3.74 -2.18 -6.92
N SER A 88 3.67 -3.39 -6.36
CA SER A 88 3.37 -3.57 -4.92
C SER A 88 4.54 -3.15 -4.06
N MET A 89 5.76 -3.61 -4.38
CA MET A 89 6.99 -3.28 -3.68
C MET A 89 7.26 -1.76 -3.68
N SER A 90 7.00 -1.10 -4.82
CA SER A 90 7.10 0.37 -4.94
C SER A 90 5.99 1.13 -4.21
N ARG A 91 5.00 0.44 -3.65
CA ARG A 91 3.81 1.00 -2.99
C ARG A 91 2.91 1.82 -3.91
N PHE A 92 3.00 1.58 -5.20
CA PHE A 92 2.21 2.30 -6.18
C PHE A 92 0.71 2.14 -5.95
N TYR A 93 0.23 0.93 -5.69
CA TYR A 93 -1.18 0.68 -5.37
C TYR A 93 -1.60 1.26 -4.03
N ALA A 94 -0.67 1.29 -3.06
CA ALA A 94 -0.91 1.85 -1.74
C ALA A 94 -1.35 3.31 -1.80
N LEU A 95 -0.84 4.09 -2.76
CA LEU A 95 -1.23 5.48 -2.95
C LEU A 95 -2.74 5.64 -3.12
N PHE A 96 -3.35 4.81 -3.98
CA PHE A 96 -4.79 4.85 -4.23
C PHE A 96 -5.61 4.34 -3.04
N LEU A 97 -5.10 3.30 -2.36
CA LEU A 97 -5.72 2.75 -1.16
C LEU A 97 -5.77 3.78 -0.03
N VAL A 98 -4.66 4.49 0.23
CA VAL A 98 -4.61 5.48 1.32
C VAL A 98 -5.39 6.74 1.00
N ILE A 99 -5.43 7.20 -0.25
CA ILE A 99 -6.28 8.32 -0.67
C ILE A 99 -7.75 8.01 -0.36
N PHE A 100 -8.22 6.82 -0.76
CA PHE A 100 -9.58 6.41 -0.44
C PHE A 100 -9.82 6.31 1.06
N ALA A 101 -8.90 5.69 1.80
CA ALA A 101 -9.00 5.53 3.25
C ALA A 101 -9.16 6.87 3.97
N VAL A 102 -8.41 7.89 3.57
CA VAL A 102 -8.50 9.24 4.14
C VAL A 102 -9.84 9.87 3.80
N ILE A 103 -10.26 9.86 2.53
CA ILE A 103 -11.55 10.42 2.08
C ILE A 103 -12.70 9.76 2.83
N PHE A 104 -12.73 8.43 2.86
CA PHE A 104 -13.79 7.65 3.50
C PHE A 104 -13.83 7.88 5.01
N SER A 105 -12.66 8.04 5.65
CA SER A 105 -12.55 8.22 7.09
C SER A 105 -12.92 9.64 7.55
N THR A 106 -12.71 10.65 6.72
CA THR A 106 -13.04 12.05 7.04
C THR A 106 -14.44 12.45 6.59
N ALA A 107 -15.09 11.68 5.71
CA ALA A 107 -16.40 12.03 5.14
C ALA A 107 -17.47 12.33 6.20
N ASP A 108 -17.52 11.54 7.27
CA ASP A 108 -18.50 11.72 8.36
C ASP A 108 -18.20 12.92 9.23
N ILE A 109 -16.91 13.23 9.39
CA ILE A 109 -16.47 14.39 10.16
C ILE A 109 -16.86 15.67 9.41
N ASN A 110 -16.57 15.69 8.10
CA ASN A 110 -16.81 16.85 7.26
C ASN A 110 -18.30 17.12 7.00
N SER A 111 -19.13 16.07 6.92
CA SER A 111 -20.58 16.19 6.73
C SER A 111 -21.35 16.49 8.02
N GLY A 112 -20.69 16.45 9.18
CA GLY A 112 -21.35 16.56 10.48
C GLY A 112 -22.22 15.35 10.86
N TYR A 113 -22.24 14.31 10.04
CA TYR A 113 -23.04 13.10 10.26
C TYR A 113 -22.67 12.37 11.56
N ILE A 114 -21.42 12.51 12.00
CA ILE A 114 -20.95 12.00 13.30
C ILE A 114 -21.80 12.51 14.46
N LYS A 115 -22.28 13.76 14.44
CA LYS A 115 -23.12 14.35 15.51
C LYS A 115 -24.45 13.59 15.64
N ASN A 116 -25.02 13.19 14.50
CA ASN A 116 -26.29 12.47 14.48
C ASN A 116 -26.16 11.01 14.95
N ILE A 117 -25.10 10.33 14.53
CA ILE A 117 -24.86 8.93 14.93
C ILE A 117 -24.29 8.83 16.34
N GLY A 118 -23.42 9.76 16.74
CA GLY A 118 -22.74 9.75 18.03
C GLY A 118 -23.69 9.75 19.24
N GLY A 119 -24.90 10.29 19.07
CA GLY A 119 -25.99 10.23 20.08
C GLY A 119 -26.74 8.90 20.15
N GLN A 120 -26.75 8.12 19.04
CA GLN A 120 -27.49 6.87 18.93
C GLN A 120 -26.66 5.63 19.27
N VAL A 121 -25.32 5.74 19.25
CA VAL A 121 -24.41 4.62 19.43
C VAL A 121 -23.86 4.60 20.85
N LYS A 122 -24.15 3.50 21.59
CA LYS A 122 -23.68 3.29 22.96
C LYS A 122 -22.14 3.28 23.10
N ASN A 123 -21.43 2.79 22.07
CA ASN A 123 -19.95 2.75 22.04
C ASN A 123 -19.43 3.38 20.75
N ARG A 124 -19.02 4.64 20.82
CA ARG A 124 -18.49 5.40 19.68
C ARG A 124 -17.22 4.77 19.06
N GLY A 125 -16.41 4.07 19.86
CA GLY A 125 -15.24 3.37 19.34
C GLY A 125 -15.58 2.25 18.34
N ALA A 126 -16.78 1.67 18.44
CA ALA A 126 -17.24 0.64 17.52
C ALA A 126 -17.40 1.14 16.07
N LEU A 127 -17.59 2.45 15.86
CA LEU A 127 -17.61 3.07 14.53
C LEU A 127 -16.25 3.00 13.84
N ILE A 128 -15.16 3.15 14.60
CA ILE A 128 -13.80 3.04 14.05
C ILE A 128 -13.50 1.59 13.64
N VAL A 129 -13.90 0.63 14.47
CA VAL A 129 -13.72 -0.80 14.17
C VAL A 129 -14.56 -1.23 12.96
N SER A 130 -15.79 -0.74 12.86
CA SER A 130 -16.66 -0.97 11.69
C SER A 130 -16.04 -0.45 10.40
N ARG A 131 -15.51 0.77 10.47
CA ARG A 131 -14.81 1.42 9.35
C ARG A 131 -13.54 0.67 8.96
N ALA A 132 -12.74 0.24 9.94
CA ALA A 132 -11.57 -0.61 9.69
C ALA A 132 -11.95 -1.89 8.95
N ALA A 133 -13.03 -2.56 9.36
CA ALA A 133 -13.51 -3.76 8.69
C ALA A 133 -14.02 -3.49 7.26
N ALA A 134 -14.67 -2.34 7.01
CA ALA A 134 -15.06 -1.96 5.65
C ALA A 134 -13.83 -1.69 4.76
N LEU A 135 -12.82 -1.02 5.30
CA LEU A 135 -11.55 -0.78 4.60
C LEU A 135 -10.75 -2.07 4.34
N ALA A 136 -10.89 -3.11 5.17
CA ALA A 136 -10.33 -4.43 4.87
C ALA A 136 -10.92 -5.00 3.58
N VAL A 137 -12.24 -4.99 3.46
CA VAL A 137 -12.95 -5.45 2.26
C VAL A 137 -12.51 -4.64 1.03
N PHE A 138 -12.42 -3.31 1.17
CA PHE A 138 -11.94 -2.43 0.10
C PHE A 138 -10.52 -2.80 -0.35
N THR A 139 -9.59 -2.96 0.59
CA THR A 139 -8.19 -3.29 0.29
C THR A 139 -8.08 -4.62 -0.47
N PHE A 140 -8.75 -5.66 0.02
CA PHE A 140 -8.71 -6.98 -0.63
C PHE A 140 -9.34 -6.97 -2.02
N ILE A 141 -10.50 -6.35 -2.20
CA ILE A 141 -11.15 -6.24 -3.52
C ILE A 141 -10.27 -5.45 -4.48
N THR A 142 -9.68 -4.35 -4.01
CA THR A 142 -8.81 -3.51 -4.85
C THR A 142 -7.55 -4.26 -5.25
N MET A 143 -6.85 -4.94 -4.33
CA MET A 143 -5.64 -5.72 -4.65
C MET A 143 -5.93 -6.86 -5.63
N ALA A 144 -7.05 -7.58 -5.45
CA ALA A 144 -7.47 -8.62 -6.37
C ALA A 144 -7.84 -8.04 -7.75
N GLY A 145 -8.54 -6.91 -7.77
CA GLY A 145 -8.90 -6.19 -9.00
C GLY A 145 -7.68 -5.69 -9.77
N VAL A 146 -6.68 -5.19 -9.06
CA VAL A 146 -5.38 -4.76 -9.63
C VAL A 146 -4.66 -5.92 -10.29
N PHE A 147 -4.59 -7.09 -9.64
CA PHE A 147 -3.96 -8.27 -10.23
C PHE A 147 -4.65 -8.72 -11.51
N LEU A 148 -5.99 -8.74 -11.53
CA LEU A 148 -6.76 -9.07 -12.73
C LEU A 148 -6.57 -8.02 -13.84
N LEU A 149 -6.56 -6.74 -13.47
CA LEU A 149 -6.30 -5.65 -14.41
C LEU A 149 -4.89 -5.72 -14.99
N GLN A 150 -3.90 -6.12 -14.18
CA GLN A 150 -2.54 -6.33 -14.64
C GLN A 150 -2.46 -7.44 -15.68
N ALA A 151 -3.20 -8.55 -15.50
CA ALA A 151 -3.29 -9.62 -16.49
C ALA A 151 -3.88 -9.11 -17.82
N VAL A 152 -4.92 -8.27 -17.76
CA VAL A 152 -5.51 -7.65 -18.96
C VAL A 152 -4.50 -6.71 -19.63
N SER A 153 -3.78 -5.90 -18.86
CA SER A 153 -2.76 -4.98 -19.39
C SER A 153 -1.60 -5.73 -20.05
N ASN A 154 -1.12 -6.80 -19.43
CA ASN A 154 -0.09 -7.65 -20.04
C ASN A 154 -0.56 -8.25 -21.36
N PHE A 155 -1.79 -8.76 -21.42
CA PHE A 155 -2.36 -9.26 -22.68
C PHE A 155 -2.41 -8.19 -23.79
N ILE A 156 -2.75 -6.95 -23.45
CA ILE A 156 -2.82 -5.85 -24.43
C ILE A 156 -1.44 -5.53 -25.01
N TYR A 157 -0.40 -5.45 -24.17
CA TYR A 157 0.92 -4.96 -24.57
C TYR A 157 1.88 -6.07 -25.01
N PHE A 158 1.85 -7.23 -24.36
CA PHE A 158 2.75 -8.35 -24.66
C PHE A 158 2.10 -9.43 -25.53
N ARG A 159 0.77 -9.35 -25.76
CA ARG A 159 -0.02 -10.32 -26.55
C ARG A 159 -0.11 -11.71 -25.94
N GLU A 160 0.56 -11.94 -24.84
CA GLU A 160 0.59 -13.19 -24.10
C GLU A 160 0.31 -12.91 -22.63
N VAL A 161 -0.22 -13.92 -21.90
CA VAL A 161 -0.45 -13.82 -20.47
C VAL A 161 0.37 -14.91 -19.79
N GLU A 162 1.56 -14.55 -19.38
CA GLU A 162 2.39 -15.38 -18.53
C GLU A 162 2.14 -15.01 -17.06
N TRP A 163 1.69 -15.98 -16.28
CA TRP A 163 1.27 -15.75 -14.91
C TRP A 163 2.43 -15.64 -13.91
N GLY A 164 3.59 -16.24 -14.24
CA GLY A 164 4.72 -16.40 -13.32
C GLY A 164 4.53 -17.55 -12.34
N ASN A 165 5.24 -17.53 -11.22
CA ASN A 165 5.19 -18.62 -10.22
C ASN A 165 3.90 -18.57 -9.39
N LEU A 166 2.85 -19.24 -9.86
CA LEU A 166 1.55 -19.32 -9.18
C LEU A 166 1.61 -20.05 -7.83
N ASN A 167 2.63 -20.85 -7.55
CA ASN A 167 2.76 -21.52 -6.26
C ASN A 167 3.19 -20.54 -5.15
N ALA A 168 4.05 -19.58 -5.46
CA ALA A 168 4.49 -18.55 -4.53
C ALA A 168 3.48 -17.39 -4.40
N PHE A 169 2.72 -17.14 -5.46
CA PHE A 169 1.79 -16.01 -5.55
C PHE A 169 0.81 -15.88 -4.37
N PRO A 170 0.09 -16.94 -3.90
CA PRO A 170 -0.84 -16.77 -2.79
C PRO A 170 -0.17 -16.30 -1.49
N ALA A 171 1.01 -16.86 -1.17
CA ALA A 171 1.76 -16.48 0.02
C ALA A 171 2.18 -15.00 -0.05
N TYR A 172 2.68 -14.56 -1.19
CA TYR A 172 3.00 -13.16 -1.45
C TYR A 172 1.76 -12.28 -1.37
N PHE A 173 0.71 -12.60 -2.13
CA PHE A 173 -0.51 -11.79 -2.25
C PHE A 173 -1.18 -11.53 -0.89
N PHE A 174 -1.41 -12.57 -0.09
CA PHE A 174 -2.06 -12.41 1.21
C PHE A 174 -1.20 -11.67 2.22
N THR A 175 0.12 -11.87 2.20
CA THR A 175 1.05 -11.15 3.06
C THR A 175 1.09 -9.67 2.69
N GLU A 176 1.19 -9.38 1.40
CA GLU A 176 1.25 -8.02 0.88
C GLU A 176 -0.08 -7.28 1.08
N ALA A 177 -1.21 -7.94 0.86
CA ALA A 177 -2.52 -7.37 1.13
C ALA A 177 -2.72 -7.05 2.62
N ALA A 178 -2.20 -7.87 3.53
CA ALA A 178 -2.24 -7.59 4.97
C ALA A 178 -1.38 -6.37 5.34
N LEU A 179 -0.19 -6.23 4.76
CA LEU A 179 0.69 -5.07 4.94
C LEU A 179 0.05 -3.78 4.40
N HIS A 180 -0.51 -3.83 3.19
CA HIS A 180 -1.25 -2.70 2.60
C HIS A 180 -2.47 -2.33 3.44
N TYR A 181 -3.18 -3.31 3.98
CA TYR A 181 -4.29 -3.05 4.90
C TYR A 181 -3.81 -2.38 6.20
N ALA A 182 -2.69 -2.82 6.78
CA ALA A 182 -2.12 -2.16 7.95
C ALA A 182 -1.75 -0.70 7.66
N LEU A 183 -1.19 -0.40 6.47
CA LEU A 183 -0.91 0.97 6.04
C LEU A 183 -2.19 1.80 5.89
N VAL A 184 -3.25 1.23 5.33
CA VAL A 184 -4.58 1.84 5.23
C VAL A 184 -5.13 2.19 6.61
N LEU A 185 -4.96 1.30 7.61
CA LEU A 185 -5.38 1.57 8.99
C LEU A 185 -4.59 2.70 9.66
N ILE A 186 -3.27 2.80 9.38
CA ILE A 186 -2.45 3.92 9.85
C ILE A 186 -3.00 5.24 9.29
N CYS A 187 -3.27 5.30 8.00
CA CYS A 187 -3.80 6.50 7.35
C CYS A 187 -5.24 6.82 7.79
N MET A 188 -6.09 5.82 8.01
CA MET A 188 -7.41 5.97 8.62
C MET A 188 -7.31 6.62 10.00
N ALA A 189 -6.43 6.12 10.86
CA ALA A 189 -6.27 6.68 12.21
C ALA A 189 -5.73 8.10 12.18
N LEU A 190 -4.75 8.41 11.33
CA LEU A 190 -4.27 9.77 11.12
C LEU A 190 -5.41 10.70 10.68
N ALA A 191 -6.26 10.27 9.74
CA ALA A 191 -7.41 11.04 9.28
C ALA A 191 -8.42 11.31 10.41
N VAL A 192 -8.69 10.31 11.24
CA VAL A 192 -9.56 10.44 12.41
C VAL A 192 -8.94 11.37 13.47
N ILE A 193 -7.62 11.29 13.69
CA ILE A 193 -6.91 12.11 14.69
C ILE A 193 -6.84 13.56 14.27
N LEU A 194 -6.44 13.84 13.05
CA LEU A 194 -6.19 15.19 12.56
C LEU A 194 -7.47 15.96 12.20
N LYS A 195 -8.57 15.28 11.91
CA LYS A 195 -9.88 15.86 11.51
C LYS A 195 -9.81 16.76 10.26
N ASN A 196 -8.69 16.82 9.61
CA ASN A 196 -8.47 17.63 8.42
C ASN A 196 -8.13 16.72 7.25
N ASN A 197 -8.99 16.71 6.24
CA ASN A 197 -8.83 15.86 5.07
C ASN A 197 -7.53 16.16 4.32
N VAL A 198 -7.21 17.43 4.11
CA VAL A 198 -6.05 17.86 3.33
C VAL A 198 -4.74 17.47 4.03
N ILE A 199 -4.61 17.83 5.30
CA ILE A 199 -3.41 17.52 6.08
C ILE A 199 -3.20 16.00 6.20
N SER A 200 -4.29 15.27 6.49
CA SER A 200 -4.23 13.81 6.58
C SER A 200 -3.83 13.17 5.27
N MET A 201 -4.32 13.69 4.14
CA MET A 201 -3.98 13.19 2.81
C MET A 201 -2.52 13.44 2.48
N VAL A 202 -2.02 14.66 2.70
CA VAL A 202 -0.61 14.98 2.46
C VAL A 202 0.32 14.09 3.27
N ILE A 203 0.08 13.93 4.58
CA ILE A 203 0.90 13.06 5.43
C ILE A 203 0.82 11.60 4.96
N SER A 204 -0.38 11.10 4.62
CA SER A 204 -0.56 9.73 4.13
C SER A 204 0.17 9.47 2.82
N ILE A 205 0.14 10.42 1.89
CA ILE A 205 0.90 10.37 0.64
C ILE A 205 2.40 10.37 0.92
N CYS A 206 2.90 11.25 1.80
CA CYS A 206 4.30 11.29 2.20
C CYS A 206 4.79 9.96 2.79
N ILE A 207 3.99 9.32 3.65
CA ILE A 207 4.30 8.00 4.20
C ILE A 207 4.38 6.95 3.08
N THR A 208 3.46 7.00 2.11
CA THR A 208 3.38 6.03 1.02
C THR A 208 4.51 6.23 0.00
N MET A 209 4.86 7.47 -0.32
CA MET A 209 5.88 7.83 -1.32
C MET A 209 7.34 7.72 -0.83
N ASN A 210 7.63 6.80 0.05
CA ASN A 210 8.98 6.49 0.52
C ASN A 210 9.72 7.62 1.28
N LEU A 211 9.07 8.72 1.64
CA LEU A 211 9.69 9.76 2.48
C LEU A 211 10.10 9.23 3.86
N MET A 212 9.45 8.14 4.30
CA MET A 212 9.83 7.48 5.55
C MET A 212 11.22 6.80 5.47
N SER A 213 11.75 6.49 4.31
CA SER A 213 13.10 5.93 4.15
C SER A 213 14.18 6.88 4.68
N LEU A 214 14.02 8.20 4.49
CA LEU A 214 14.90 9.21 5.07
C LEU A 214 14.87 9.17 6.61
N VAL A 215 13.69 9.03 7.19
CA VAL A 215 13.51 8.92 8.64
C VAL A 215 14.15 7.64 9.15
N TYR A 216 13.95 6.52 8.44
CA TYR A 216 14.56 5.22 8.80
C TYR A 216 16.09 5.32 8.75
N TYR A 217 16.64 5.87 7.68
CA TYR A 217 18.10 6.10 7.56
C TYR A 217 18.66 6.93 8.73
N LEU A 218 17.98 8.03 9.10
CA LEU A 218 18.41 8.85 10.22
C LEU A 218 18.35 8.10 11.56
N ILE A 219 17.31 7.31 11.79
CA ILE A 219 17.15 6.53 13.02
C ILE A 219 18.20 5.41 13.06
N ASP A 220 18.40 4.67 11.98
CA ASP A 220 19.40 3.61 11.90
C ASP A 220 20.80 4.16 12.16
N ARG A 221 21.13 5.34 11.61
CA ARG A 221 22.40 6.03 11.87
C ARG A 221 22.55 6.49 13.32
N LEU A 222 21.46 6.90 13.99
CA LEU A 222 21.50 7.26 15.41
C LEU A 222 21.69 6.02 16.29
N ILE A 223 21.04 4.92 15.97
CA ILE A 223 21.14 3.64 16.70
C ILE A 223 22.55 3.06 16.56
N ASP A 224 23.14 3.15 15.38
CA ASP A 224 24.50 2.69 15.11
C ASP A 224 25.54 3.46 15.96
N LYS A 225 25.35 4.78 16.15
CA LYS A 225 26.16 5.60 17.06
C LYS A 225 26.07 5.19 18.53
N VAL A 226 24.97 4.57 18.94
CA VAL A 226 24.78 4.05 20.32
C VAL A 226 25.43 2.66 20.49
N GLY A 227 26.01 2.09 19.44
CA GLY A 227 26.74 0.84 19.47
C GLY A 227 25.87 -0.40 19.14
N ILE A 228 24.67 -0.22 18.63
CA ILE A 228 23.81 -1.32 18.16
C ILE A 228 23.99 -1.43 16.66
N HIS A 229 24.98 -2.22 16.25
CA HIS A 229 25.29 -2.46 14.84
C HIS A 229 24.29 -3.47 14.24
N ASN A 230 23.99 -3.32 12.93
CA ASN A 230 23.09 -4.18 12.15
C ASN A 230 21.58 -4.08 12.52
N PHE A 231 21.16 -3.04 13.23
CA PHE A 231 19.75 -2.77 13.42
C PHE A 231 19.21 -2.02 12.18
N VAL A 232 18.14 -2.52 11.60
CA VAL A 232 17.48 -1.92 10.43
C VAL A 232 16.01 -1.73 10.77
N ILE A 233 15.60 -0.49 11.06
CA ILE A 233 14.24 -0.17 11.52
C ILE A 233 13.17 -0.53 10.49
N SER A 234 13.47 -0.43 9.21
CA SER A 234 12.54 -0.77 8.13
C SER A 234 12.02 -2.21 8.21
N ARG A 235 12.79 -3.15 8.77
CA ARG A 235 12.34 -4.53 9.01
C ARG A 235 11.18 -4.65 9.99
N TYR A 236 10.95 -3.65 10.82
CA TYR A 236 9.92 -3.63 11.86
C TYR A 236 8.79 -2.66 11.58
N THR A 237 8.79 -2.02 10.42
CA THR A 237 7.77 -1.07 10.00
C THR A 237 6.95 -1.61 8.84
N VAL A 238 5.69 -1.17 8.72
CA VAL A 238 4.78 -1.61 7.66
C VAL A 238 5.31 -1.23 6.28
N THR A 239 5.71 0.03 6.09
CA THR A 239 6.21 0.52 4.80
C THR A 239 7.56 -0.09 4.40
N GLY A 240 8.41 -0.38 5.39
CA GLY A 240 9.66 -1.08 5.13
C GLY A 240 9.44 -2.54 4.76
N ARG A 241 8.47 -3.22 5.40
CA ARG A 241 8.13 -4.61 5.05
C ARG A 241 7.55 -4.73 3.66
N ILE A 242 6.68 -3.82 3.24
CA ILE A 242 6.17 -3.77 1.85
C ILE A 242 7.35 -3.71 0.85
N ALA A 243 8.34 -2.86 1.10
CA ALA A 243 9.49 -2.68 0.22
C ALA A 243 10.50 -3.84 0.25
N MET A 244 10.51 -4.66 1.31
CA MET A 244 11.50 -5.72 1.52
C MET A 244 10.96 -7.12 1.30
N LEU A 245 9.65 -7.29 1.11
CA LEU A 245 9.05 -8.61 0.90
C LEU A 245 9.45 -9.13 -0.48
N GLY A 246 10.18 -10.24 -0.50
CA GLY A 246 10.58 -10.89 -1.76
C GLY A 246 9.39 -11.47 -2.52
N MET A 247 9.56 -11.67 -3.82
CA MET A 247 8.54 -12.25 -4.70
C MET A 247 8.16 -13.68 -4.28
N GLU A 248 9.13 -14.44 -3.77
CA GLU A 248 8.94 -15.79 -3.24
C GLU A 248 9.26 -15.83 -1.74
N PRO A 249 8.38 -15.28 -0.89
CA PRO A 249 8.68 -15.12 0.52
C PRO A 249 8.70 -16.47 1.24
N GLY A 250 9.74 -16.71 2.01
CA GLY A 250 9.82 -17.87 2.89
C GLY A 250 8.75 -17.82 4.00
N GLY A 251 8.34 -18.96 4.53
CA GLY A 251 7.31 -19.02 5.57
C GLY A 251 7.61 -18.16 6.81
N ARG A 252 8.88 -18.06 7.21
CA ARG A 252 9.32 -17.18 8.31
C ARG A 252 9.14 -15.69 7.96
N GLU A 253 9.43 -15.33 6.73
CA GLU A 253 9.30 -13.95 6.25
C GLU A 253 7.83 -13.51 6.20
N CYS A 254 6.94 -14.38 5.69
CA CYS A 254 5.50 -14.18 5.75
C CYS A 254 5.00 -13.99 7.18
N LEU A 255 5.41 -14.88 8.11
CA LEU A 255 4.97 -14.80 9.51
C LEU A 255 5.40 -13.50 10.17
N VAL A 256 6.64 -13.06 9.97
CA VAL A 256 7.13 -11.79 10.55
C VAL A 256 6.39 -10.60 9.93
N SER A 257 6.17 -10.60 8.64
CA SER A 257 5.44 -9.52 7.94
C SER A 257 3.97 -9.45 8.39
N LEU A 258 3.30 -10.59 8.52
CA LEU A 258 1.95 -10.68 9.06
C LEU A 258 1.89 -10.23 10.53
N ALA A 259 2.88 -10.61 11.35
CA ALA A 259 2.95 -10.15 12.74
C ALA A 259 3.06 -8.62 12.82
N VAL A 260 3.93 -8.01 12.01
CA VAL A 260 4.05 -6.54 11.92
C VAL A 260 2.70 -5.92 11.49
N ALA A 261 2.06 -6.45 10.46
CA ALA A 261 0.77 -5.94 9.98
C ALA A 261 -0.32 -6.00 11.07
N VAL A 262 -0.41 -7.12 11.79
CA VAL A 262 -1.41 -7.34 12.85
C VAL A 262 -1.13 -6.43 14.06
N ILE A 263 0.12 -6.33 14.51
CA ILE A 263 0.49 -5.49 15.65
C ILE A 263 0.16 -4.02 15.34
N PHE A 264 0.62 -3.49 14.21
CA PHE A 264 0.30 -2.12 13.81
C PHE A 264 -1.21 -1.91 13.64
N GLY A 265 -1.89 -2.85 12.99
CA GLY A 265 -3.34 -2.79 12.80
C GLY A 265 -4.11 -2.70 14.12
N ILE A 266 -3.77 -3.54 15.11
CA ILE A 266 -4.40 -3.53 16.44
C ILE A 266 -4.08 -2.24 17.18
N VAL A 267 -2.80 -1.87 17.28
CA VAL A 267 -2.36 -0.67 18.00
C VAL A 267 -3.02 0.58 17.45
N VAL A 268 -3.00 0.76 16.15
CA VAL A 268 -3.50 1.97 15.48
C VAL A 268 -5.03 2.04 15.54
N THR A 269 -5.73 0.92 15.34
CA THR A 269 -7.20 0.87 15.45
C THR A 269 -7.66 1.12 16.89
N THR A 270 -6.96 0.58 17.90
CA THR A 270 -7.28 0.84 19.30
C THR A 270 -7.02 2.29 19.68
N LEU A 271 -5.89 2.87 19.29
CA LEU A 271 -5.58 4.29 19.50
C LEU A 271 -6.65 5.19 18.85
N GLY A 272 -6.98 4.95 17.59
CA GLY A 272 -8.04 5.68 16.89
C GLY A 272 -9.40 5.56 17.60
N SER A 273 -9.76 4.36 18.06
CA SER A 273 -11.01 4.10 18.77
C SER A 273 -11.06 4.81 20.14
N VAL A 274 -9.96 4.78 20.91
CA VAL A 274 -9.86 5.44 22.23
C VAL A 274 -9.92 6.97 22.08
N ILE A 275 -9.16 7.53 21.14
CA ILE A 275 -9.16 8.97 20.87
C ILE A 275 -10.54 9.41 20.42
N PHE A 276 -11.17 8.66 19.50
CA PHE A 276 -12.50 8.98 19.00
C PHE A 276 -13.58 8.91 20.11
N ARG A 277 -13.48 7.95 21.04
CA ARG A 277 -14.41 7.82 22.17
C ARG A 277 -14.34 8.98 23.17
N LYS A 278 -13.13 9.51 23.40
CA LYS A 278 -12.90 10.63 24.35
C LYS A 278 -13.24 12.00 23.79
N ARG A 279 -13.63 12.08 22.52
CA ARG A 279 -13.93 13.36 21.88
C ARG A 279 -15.35 13.83 22.19
N ASP A 280 -15.47 15.08 22.53
CA ASP A 280 -16.74 15.81 22.50
C ASP A 280 -17.12 16.06 21.03
N ILE A 281 -18.32 15.66 20.65
CA ILE A 281 -18.86 15.74 19.29
C ILE A 281 -19.95 16.82 19.25
#